data_4d6454ec5fb74067e55a95c6ccdac405
#
_entry.id   4d6454ec5fb74067e55a95c6ccdac405
#
_cell.length_a   1.000
_cell.length_b   1.000
_cell.length_c   1.000
_cell.angle_alpha   90.00
_cell.angle_beta   90.00
_cell.angle_gamma   90.00
#
_symmetry.space_group_name_H-M   'P 1'
#
loop_
_entity.id
_entity.type
_entity.pdbx_description
1 polymer ?
#
loop_
_entity_poly.entity_id
_entity_poly.type
_entity_poly.pdbx_seq_one_letter_code
_entity_poly.pdbx_strand_id
1 'polypeptide(L)'
;MAATIPDSYKDLLDKKAFAQLATVMPDRSPHVTPVWWDYDGNHIRINTAKGRVKDRNMRRNKKVALAIVDPDNPYRYLGVRGEVAEITEQGADAHIDLLAKKYLGKD
;
A
#
# COMPACT_ATOMS: atom_id res chain seq x y z
N MET A 1 -4.75 -7.83 0.28
CA MET A 1 -3.64 -8.68 -0.23
C MET A 1 -3.04 -9.44 0.92
N ALA A 2 -3.17 -10.76 0.91
CA ALA A 2 -2.52 -11.58 1.93
C ALA A 2 -1.02 -11.68 1.59
N ALA A 3 -0.17 -11.44 2.58
CA ALA A 3 1.26 -11.40 2.36
C ALA A 3 2.02 -11.77 3.63
N THR A 4 3.18 -12.37 3.46
CA THR A 4 4.14 -12.58 4.54
C THR A 4 5.37 -11.73 4.24
N ILE A 5 5.66 -10.78 5.10
CA ILE A 5 6.83 -9.93 4.96
C ILE A 5 8.01 -10.66 5.61
N PRO A 6 9.12 -10.88 4.87
CA PRO A 6 10.31 -11.49 5.47
C PRO A 6 10.79 -10.70 6.69
N ASP A 7 11.25 -11.41 7.72
CA ASP A 7 11.69 -10.78 8.96
C ASP A 7 12.79 -9.74 8.73
N SER A 8 13.68 -9.98 7.76
CA SER A 8 14.76 -9.05 7.42
C SER A 8 14.27 -7.71 6.85
N TYR A 9 12.99 -7.59 6.50
CA TYR A 9 12.38 -6.39 5.95
C TYR A 9 11.30 -5.79 6.86
N LYS A 10 11.04 -6.37 8.03
CA LYS A 10 9.98 -5.86 8.93
C LYS A 10 10.28 -4.49 9.50
N ASP A 11 11.54 -4.07 9.50
CA ASP A 11 11.91 -2.71 9.93
C ASP A 11 11.27 -1.63 9.05
N LEU A 12 10.92 -1.95 7.80
CA LEU A 12 10.22 -1.00 6.91
C LEU A 12 8.84 -0.61 7.44
N LEU A 13 8.24 -1.44 8.30
CA LEU A 13 6.95 -1.13 8.93
C LEU A 13 7.05 0.08 9.86
N ASP A 14 8.21 0.29 10.47
CA ASP A 14 8.45 1.37 11.43
C ASP A 14 9.06 2.61 10.78
N LYS A 15 9.38 2.54 9.49
CA LYS A 15 9.95 3.65 8.75
C LYS A 15 8.87 4.38 7.95
N LYS A 16 9.14 5.64 7.61
CA LYS A 16 8.24 6.43 6.75
C LYS A 16 8.48 6.08 5.28
N ALA A 17 8.42 4.80 4.95
CA ALA A 17 8.61 4.30 3.60
C ALA A 17 7.29 4.33 2.85
N PHE A 18 7.27 5.02 1.70
CA PHE A 18 6.10 4.99 0.82
C PHE A 18 6.09 3.70 0.02
N ALA A 19 4.90 3.18 -0.24
CA ALA A 19 4.71 2.12 -1.21
C ALA A 19 4.37 2.75 -2.56
N GLN A 20 5.07 2.29 -3.61
CA GLN A 20 4.69 2.64 -4.98
C GLN A 20 3.66 1.60 -5.40
N LEU A 21 2.40 2.01 -5.50
CA LEU A 21 1.30 1.12 -5.83
C LEU A 21 1.04 1.15 -7.33
N ALA A 22 1.15 0.00 -7.97
CA ALA A 22 0.81 -0.20 -9.38
C ALA A 22 -0.56 -0.86 -9.49
N THR A 23 -1.44 -0.25 -10.27
CA THR A 23 -2.76 -0.77 -10.62
C THR A 23 -2.89 -0.82 -12.13
N VAL A 24 -3.94 -1.48 -12.64
CA VAL A 24 -4.13 -1.69 -14.07
C VAL A 24 -5.24 -0.79 -14.60
N MET A 25 -4.90 0.02 -15.60
CA MET A 25 -5.86 0.89 -16.29
C MET A 25 -6.80 0.07 -17.18
N PRO A 26 -7.93 0.66 -17.65
CA PRO A 26 -8.85 -0.05 -18.55
C PRO A 26 -8.21 -0.57 -19.83
N ASP A 27 -7.20 0.12 -20.36
CA ASP A 27 -6.46 -0.28 -21.55
C ASP A 27 -5.31 -1.25 -21.24
N ARG A 28 -5.23 -1.74 -19.99
CA ARG A 28 -4.21 -2.63 -19.47
C ARG A 28 -2.84 -1.98 -19.25
N SER A 29 -2.71 -0.68 -19.43
CA SER A 29 -1.49 0.02 -19.06
C SER A 29 -1.37 0.11 -17.53
N PRO A 30 -0.13 0.14 -17.01
CA PRO A 30 0.08 0.31 -15.57
C PRO A 30 -0.11 1.76 -15.14
N HIS A 31 -0.59 1.94 -13.90
CA HIS A 31 -0.71 3.23 -13.26
C HIS A 31 -0.03 3.14 -11.90
N VAL A 32 0.92 4.02 -11.62
CA VAL A 32 1.74 3.95 -10.40
C VAL A 32 1.63 5.24 -9.61
N THR A 33 1.33 5.14 -8.32
CA THR A 33 1.30 6.28 -7.40
C THR A 33 1.93 5.90 -6.06
N PRO A 34 2.57 6.86 -5.35
CA PRO A 34 3.02 6.62 -3.99
C PRO A 34 1.82 6.63 -3.04
N VAL A 35 1.83 5.72 -2.07
CA VAL A 35 0.78 5.62 -1.05
C VAL A 35 1.38 5.34 0.31
N TRP A 36 0.64 5.71 1.37
CA TRP A 36 0.93 5.26 2.72
C TRP A 36 0.40 3.84 2.88
N TRP A 37 1.08 3.05 3.68
CA TRP A 37 0.73 1.66 3.89
C TRP A 37 1.01 1.22 5.32
N ASP A 38 0.37 0.14 5.73
CA ASP A 38 0.75 -0.60 6.93
C ASP A 38 0.52 -2.09 6.71
N TYR A 39 0.78 -2.86 7.73
CA TYR A 39 0.65 -4.30 7.70
C TYR A 39 0.03 -4.76 9.02
N ASP A 40 -1.05 -5.54 8.94
CA ASP A 40 -1.77 -5.99 10.12
C ASP A 40 -1.33 -7.39 10.61
N GLY A 41 -0.24 -7.92 10.08
CA GLY A 41 0.25 -9.27 10.35
C GLY A 41 -0.22 -10.30 9.34
N ASN A 42 -1.14 -9.92 8.47
CA ASN A 42 -1.72 -10.82 7.47
C ASN A 42 -1.89 -10.15 6.10
N HIS A 43 -2.29 -8.88 6.10
CA HIS A 43 -2.52 -8.12 4.86
C HIS A 43 -1.77 -6.79 4.88
N ILE A 44 -1.25 -6.41 3.72
CA ILE A 44 -0.79 -5.05 3.49
C ILE A 44 -2.04 -4.21 3.26
N ARG A 45 -2.16 -3.11 4.02
CA ARG A 45 -3.32 -2.22 3.95
C ARG A 45 -2.89 -0.87 3.42
N ILE A 46 -3.71 -0.31 2.54
CA ILE A 46 -3.54 1.05 2.04
C ILE A 46 -4.87 1.77 2.19
N ASN A 47 -4.81 3.10 2.24
CA ASN A 47 -6.01 3.93 2.30
C ASN A 47 -5.97 4.91 1.13
N THR A 48 -7.06 5.01 0.40
CA THR A 48 -7.18 5.92 -0.73
C THR A 48 -8.58 6.50 -0.79
N ALA A 49 -8.70 7.70 -1.34
CA ALA A 49 -10.00 8.32 -1.51
C ALA A 49 -10.83 7.56 -2.54
N LYS A 50 -12.09 7.33 -2.20
CA LYS A 50 -13.05 6.67 -3.09
C LYS A 50 -13.20 7.49 -4.38
N GLY A 51 -13.22 6.78 -5.51
CA GLY A 51 -13.40 7.40 -6.82
C GLY A 51 -12.12 7.85 -7.51
N ARG A 52 -10.96 7.78 -6.83
CA ARG A 52 -9.69 8.05 -7.49
C ARG A 52 -9.38 6.97 -8.52
N VAL A 53 -8.48 7.29 -9.46
CA VAL A 53 -8.10 6.38 -10.55
C VAL A 53 -7.67 5.01 -9.99
N LYS A 54 -6.80 4.99 -8.98
CA LYS A 54 -6.34 3.72 -8.39
C LYS A 54 -7.46 2.94 -7.71
N ASP A 55 -8.43 3.62 -7.08
CA ASP A 55 -9.59 2.96 -6.49
C ASP A 55 -10.44 2.28 -7.57
N ARG A 56 -10.75 3.01 -8.64
CA ARG A 56 -11.52 2.45 -9.76
C ARG A 56 -10.78 1.30 -10.43
N ASN A 57 -9.46 1.43 -10.59
CA ASN A 57 -8.63 0.38 -11.18
C ASN A 57 -8.69 -0.90 -10.36
N MET A 58 -8.55 -0.81 -9.03
CA MET A 58 -8.56 -1.97 -8.15
C MET A 58 -9.94 -2.65 -8.10
N ARG A 59 -11.02 -1.88 -8.21
CA ARG A 59 -12.37 -2.45 -8.24
C ARG A 59 -12.64 -3.22 -9.53
N ARG A 60 -12.04 -2.79 -10.62
CA ARG A 60 -12.18 -3.43 -11.92
C ARG A 60 -11.22 -4.61 -12.09
N ASN A 61 -10.00 -4.47 -11.63
CA ASN A 61 -8.95 -5.48 -11.74
C ASN A 61 -8.18 -5.57 -10.43
N LYS A 62 -8.27 -6.71 -9.79
CA LYS A 62 -7.68 -6.92 -8.46
C LYS A 62 -6.16 -7.12 -8.48
N LYS A 63 -5.56 -7.28 -9.64
CA LYS A 63 -4.12 -7.47 -9.75
C LYS A 63 -3.38 -6.17 -9.45
N VAL A 64 -2.44 -6.23 -8.50
CA VAL A 64 -1.68 -5.06 -8.05
C VAL A 64 -0.23 -5.46 -7.79
N ALA A 65 0.63 -4.46 -7.75
CA ALA A 65 2.01 -4.62 -7.32
C ALA A 65 2.40 -3.44 -6.45
N LEU A 66 3.33 -3.68 -5.53
CA LEU A 66 3.85 -2.66 -4.63
C LEU A 66 5.37 -2.74 -4.63
N ALA A 67 6.03 -1.60 -4.62
CA ALA A 67 7.45 -1.50 -4.35
C ALA A 67 7.64 -0.56 -3.17
N ILE A 68 8.23 -1.06 -2.09
CA ILE A 68 8.47 -0.31 -0.86
C ILE A 68 9.98 -0.16 -0.71
N VAL A 69 10.48 1.06 -0.95
CA VAL A 69 11.91 1.35 -0.93
C VAL A 69 12.30 1.82 0.47
N ASP A 70 13.39 1.28 0.99
CA ASP A 70 13.96 1.72 2.26
C ASP A 70 14.38 3.19 2.13
N PRO A 71 13.82 4.11 2.95
CA PRO A 71 14.18 5.53 2.84
C PRO A 71 15.63 5.82 3.23
N ASP A 72 16.26 4.92 3.96
CA ASP A 72 17.66 5.07 4.38
C ASP A 72 18.65 4.40 3.42
N ASN A 73 18.14 3.51 2.54
CA ASN A 73 18.99 2.80 1.57
C ASN A 73 18.16 2.48 0.31
N PRO A 74 18.30 3.30 -0.76
CA PRO A 74 17.49 3.14 -1.97
C PRO A 74 17.78 1.85 -2.75
N TYR A 75 18.85 1.15 -2.43
CA TYR A 75 19.17 -0.14 -3.05
C TYR A 75 18.46 -1.31 -2.37
N ARG A 76 17.80 -1.06 -1.25
CA ARG A 76 17.06 -2.07 -0.50
C ARG A 76 15.57 -1.80 -0.64
N TYR A 77 14.83 -2.76 -1.19
CA TYR A 77 13.39 -2.59 -1.39
C TYR A 77 12.67 -3.92 -1.24
N LEU A 78 11.37 -3.81 -0.96
CA LEU A 78 10.46 -4.95 -0.91
C LEU A 78 9.49 -4.85 -2.09
N GLY A 79 9.55 -5.81 -2.98
CA GLY A 79 8.62 -5.91 -4.10
C GLY A 79 7.53 -6.92 -3.78
N VAL A 80 6.27 -6.54 -4.00
CA VAL A 80 5.11 -7.39 -3.73
C VAL A 80 4.21 -7.39 -4.95
N ARG A 81 3.78 -8.58 -5.38
CA ARG A 81 2.74 -8.73 -6.40
C ARG A 81 1.63 -9.59 -5.82
N GLY A 82 0.40 -9.25 -6.12
CA GLY A 82 -0.71 -10.02 -5.60
C GLY A 82 -2.05 -9.47 -6.05
N GLU A 83 -3.07 -9.76 -5.27
CA GLU A 83 -4.42 -9.36 -5.56
C GLU A 83 -5.04 -8.64 -4.38
N VAL A 84 -5.94 -7.70 -4.67
CA VAL A 84 -6.74 -7.03 -3.66
C VAL A 84 -7.70 -8.06 -3.06
N ALA A 85 -7.60 -8.30 -1.75
CA ALA A 85 -8.46 -9.24 -1.05
C ALA A 85 -9.79 -8.61 -0.64
N GLU A 86 -9.76 -7.33 -0.25
CA GLU A 86 -10.92 -6.62 0.24
C GLU A 86 -10.79 -5.12 0.01
N ILE A 87 -11.89 -4.49 -0.37
CA ILE A 87 -12.04 -3.03 -0.43
C ILE A 87 -13.22 -2.68 0.46
N THR A 88 -12.96 -1.87 1.49
CA THR A 88 -14.00 -1.49 2.45
C THR A 88 -13.86 -0.05 2.89
N GLU A 89 -14.98 0.58 3.22
CA GLU A 89 -15.01 1.89 3.86
C GLU A 89 -15.07 1.76 5.39
N GLN A 90 -15.36 0.57 5.89
CA GLN A 90 -15.46 0.30 7.32
C GLN A 90 -14.08 0.43 7.97
N GLY A 91 -13.95 1.31 8.94
CA GLY A 91 -12.71 1.57 9.64
C GLY A 91 -11.72 2.44 8.87
N ALA A 92 -12.10 2.97 7.70
CA ALA A 92 -11.21 3.76 6.86
C ALA A 92 -10.72 5.04 7.56
N ASP A 93 -11.59 5.72 8.30
CA ASP A 93 -11.22 6.95 9.01
C ASP A 93 -10.19 6.66 10.11
N ALA A 94 -10.39 5.61 10.88
CA ALA A 94 -9.42 5.21 11.91
C ALA A 94 -8.10 4.79 11.28
N HIS A 95 -8.14 4.12 10.13
CA HIS A 95 -6.94 3.69 9.41
C HIS A 95 -6.13 4.88 8.88
N ILE A 96 -6.79 5.87 8.27
CA ILE A 96 -6.06 7.04 7.77
C ILE A 96 -5.45 7.86 8.91
N ASP A 97 -6.11 7.95 10.06
CA ASP A 97 -5.55 8.60 11.24
C ASP A 97 -4.29 7.87 11.73
N LEU A 98 -4.32 6.55 11.75
CA LEU A 98 -3.17 5.74 12.12
C LEU A 98 -2.00 5.96 11.15
N LEU A 99 -2.27 6.01 9.86
CA LEU A 99 -1.25 6.27 8.85
C LEU A 99 -0.69 7.69 8.98
N ALA A 100 -1.53 8.67 9.23
CA ALA A 100 -1.08 10.05 9.44
C ALA A 100 -0.14 10.15 10.64
N LYS A 101 -0.43 9.45 11.72
CA LYS A 101 0.45 9.38 12.88
C LYS A 101 1.81 8.79 12.53
N LYS A 102 1.81 7.70 11.75
CA LYS A 102 3.04 7.03 11.32
C LYS A 102 3.90 7.93 10.44
N TYR A 103 3.30 8.55 9.41
CA TYR A 103 4.05 9.28 8.39
C TYR A 103 4.30 10.76 8.73
N LEU A 104 3.38 11.40 9.45
CA LEU A 104 3.45 12.82 9.77
C LEU A 104 3.81 13.08 11.24
N GLY A 105 3.80 12.05 12.09
CA GLY A 105 4.04 12.19 13.51
C GLY A 105 2.94 12.94 14.26
N LYS A 106 1.73 12.98 13.72
CA LYS A 106 0.58 13.66 14.34
C LYS A 106 -0.36 12.66 14.98
N ASP A 107 -0.89 13.09 16.11
CA ASP A 107 -1.93 12.31 16.82
C ASP A 107 -3.33 12.60 16.26
#